data_8909afed4c0187fc322522d0ca8ace7e
#
_entry.id   8909afed4c0187fc322522d0ca8ace7e
#
_cell.length_a   1.000
_cell.length_b   1.000
_cell.length_c   1.000
_cell.angle_alpha   90.00
_cell.angle_beta   90.00
_cell.angle_gamma   90.00
#
_symmetry.space_group_name_H-M   'P 1'
#
loop_
_entity.id
_entity.type
_entity.pdbx_description
1 polymer ?
#
loop_
_entity_poly.entity_id
_entity_poly.type
_entity_poly.pdbx_seq_one_letter_code
_entity_poly.pdbx_strand_id
1 'polypeptide(L)'
;AKQMNTDILSKDKDPMGAAILDYQKSGKAGRLRVLSSMFEEDEMPVKHLFRKVEEMPMLEQKALKLAKGKVLDVGAGAGCHALALQKECSTKDASAKQENASEKQDISSVKAIDISPLSCEAMRLRGVKDAECINLFDDHLETGFDTILLLMNGTGIAGKIEHLPTLFNRLKALLNKGGQILIDSSDLKYIYENEDGSFDINLNGAYYGEVDYQMIYKDIKGDSFDWLYVDFPLLKSIAETCGLHGELVAEGEHYDYLARIF
;
A
#
# COMPACT_ATOMS: atom_id res chain seq x y z
N ALA A 1 23.95 -6.75 -3.22
CA ALA A 1 22.56 -6.25 -3.15
C ALA A 1 22.55 -5.02 -2.26
N LYS A 2 22.03 -3.91 -2.77
CA LYS A 2 21.86 -2.69 -1.97
C LYS A 2 20.82 -3.02 -0.89
N GLN A 3 21.21 -2.93 0.37
CA GLN A 3 20.32 -3.17 1.49
C GLN A 3 19.21 -2.12 1.45
N MET A 4 17.94 -2.57 1.56
CA MET A 4 16.80 -1.65 1.65
C MET A 4 16.92 -0.83 2.93
N ASN A 5 16.49 0.44 2.86
CA ASN A 5 16.44 1.30 4.03
C ASN A 5 15.46 0.73 5.06
N THR A 6 15.89 0.62 6.31
CA THR A 6 15.06 0.15 7.44
C THR A 6 14.65 1.29 8.38
N ASP A 7 14.99 2.53 8.05
CA ASP A 7 14.69 3.69 8.86
C ASP A 7 13.20 4.00 8.92
N ILE A 8 12.80 4.66 9.98
CA ILE A 8 11.52 5.35 10.11
C ILE A 8 11.71 6.85 9.86
N LEU A 9 10.66 7.55 9.49
CA LEU A 9 10.72 8.97 9.20
C LEU A 9 10.91 9.78 10.48
N SER A 10 11.72 10.84 10.42
CA SER A 10 11.70 11.89 11.44
C SER A 10 10.49 12.82 11.20
N LYS A 11 9.93 13.39 12.26
CA LYS A 11 8.71 14.21 12.17
C LYS A 11 8.86 15.46 11.30
N ASP A 12 10.06 16.01 11.23
CA ASP A 12 10.42 17.17 10.40
C ASP A 12 10.62 16.82 8.91
N LYS A 13 10.58 15.53 8.57
CA LYS A 13 10.68 14.99 7.22
C LYS A 13 9.44 14.14 6.81
N ASP A 14 8.34 14.31 7.54
CA ASP A 14 7.11 13.53 7.39
C ASP A 14 5.91 14.44 7.03
N PRO A 15 5.88 15.02 5.82
CA PRO A 15 4.80 15.91 5.42
C PRO A 15 3.45 15.21 5.33
N MET A 16 3.40 13.98 4.82
CA MET A 16 2.16 13.22 4.70
C MET A 16 1.61 12.83 6.08
N GLY A 17 2.45 12.37 6.98
CA GLY A 17 2.04 12.06 8.36
C GLY A 17 1.54 13.30 9.11
N ALA A 18 2.18 14.45 8.91
CA ALA A 18 1.72 15.72 9.50
C ALA A 18 0.33 16.12 8.97
N ALA A 19 0.08 15.97 7.66
CA ALA A 19 -1.21 16.25 7.06
C ALA A 19 -2.30 15.29 7.57
N ILE A 20 -1.99 14.01 7.68
CA ILE A 20 -2.89 12.98 8.24
C ILE A 20 -3.25 13.31 9.70
N LEU A 21 -2.25 13.64 10.53
CA LEU A 21 -2.48 13.93 11.93
C LEU A 21 -3.30 15.22 12.14
N ASP A 22 -3.02 16.27 11.36
CA ASP A 22 -3.81 17.50 11.38
C ASP A 22 -5.27 17.23 11.01
N TYR A 23 -5.50 16.44 9.95
CA TYR A 23 -6.85 16.06 9.55
C TYR A 23 -7.56 15.25 10.63
N GLN A 24 -6.87 14.30 11.27
CA GLN A 24 -7.43 13.52 12.37
C GLN A 24 -7.83 14.38 13.55
N LYS A 25 -7.02 15.38 13.91
CA LYS A 25 -7.27 16.22 15.10
C LYS A 25 -8.32 17.29 14.87
N SER A 26 -8.41 17.84 13.66
CA SER A 26 -9.24 19.03 13.39
C SER A 26 -10.31 18.83 12.31
N GLY A 27 -10.32 17.69 11.61
CA GLY A 27 -11.19 17.46 10.45
C GLY A 27 -10.79 18.25 9.20
N LYS A 28 -9.65 18.91 9.22
CA LYS A 28 -9.12 19.72 8.12
C LYS A 28 -7.61 19.54 8.01
N ALA A 29 -7.12 19.60 6.77
CA ALA A 29 -5.69 19.69 6.48
C ALA A 29 -5.44 20.77 5.40
N GLY A 30 -4.21 21.31 5.40
CA GLY A 30 -3.74 22.15 4.31
C GLY A 30 -3.44 21.33 3.04
N ARG A 31 -2.89 21.98 2.04
CA ARG A 31 -2.45 21.30 0.81
C ARG A 31 -1.28 20.34 1.10
N LEU A 32 -1.45 19.08 0.75
CA LEU A 32 -0.35 18.12 0.66
C LEU A 32 0.12 18.11 -0.80
N ARG A 33 1.22 18.81 -1.08
CA ARG A 33 1.78 18.95 -2.41
C ARG A 33 2.65 17.74 -2.76
N VAL A 34 2.52 17.28 -4.00
CA VAL A 34 3.27 16.14 -4.54
C VAL A 34 4.06 16.64 -5.75
N LEU A 35 5.38 16.61 -5.63
CA LEU A 35 6.32 17.01 -6.68
C LEU A 35 6.98 15.76 -7.27
N SER A 36 7.28 15.81 -8.56
CA SER A 36 8.04 14.78 -9.28
C SER A 36 8.97 15.46 -10.27
N SER A 37 10.10 14.82 -10.60
CA SER A 37 10.93 15.29 -11.71
C SER A 37 10.31 14.98 -13.08
N MET A 38 9.32 14.08 -13.12
CA MET A 38 8.71 13.55 -14.35
C MET A 38 7.32 14.12 -14.66
N PHE A 39 6.62 14.64 -13.67
CA PHE A 39 5.23 15.10 -13.78
C PHE A 39 5.08 16.51 -13.22
N GLU A 40 4.02 17.19 -13.65
CA GLU A 40 3.62 18.45 -13.05
C GLU A 40 3.26 18.26 -11.56
N GLU A 41 3.38 19.35 -10.80
CA GLU A 41 3.01 19.35 -9.39
C GLU A 41 1.53 18.99 -9.23
N ASP A 42 1.24 18.09 -8.32
CA ASP A 42 -0.10 17.63 -7.99
C ASP A 42 -0.38 17.82 -6.49
N GLU A 43 -1.59 17.57 -6.09
CA GLU A 43 -2.05 17.63 -4.70
C GLU A 43 -2.74 16.32 -4.31
N MET A 44 -2.32 15.75 -3.18
CA MET A 44 -3.02 14.61 -2.59
C MET A 44 -4.12 15.10 -1.64
N PRO A 45 -5.40 14.84 -1.93
CA PRO A 45 -6.48 15.18 -1.02
C PRO A 45 -6.39 14.33 0.25
N VAL A 46 -6.04 14.94 1.37
CA VAL A 46 -5.83 14.21 2.65
C VAL A 46 -7.07 13.46 3.09
N LYS A 47 -8.27 14.04 2.87
CA LYS A 47 -9.55 13.38 3.13
C LYS A 47 -9.66 12.01 2.47
N HIS A 48 -9.03 11.82 1.31
CA HIS A 48 -9.02 10.55 0.57
C HIS A 48 -8.40 9.40 1.38
N LEU A 49 -7.47 9.70 2.27
CA LEU A 49 -6.83 8.71 3.15
C LEU A 49 -7.73 8.27 4.32
N PHE A 50 -8.86 8.94 4.53
CA PHE A 50 -9.83 8.69 5.60
C PHE A 50 -11.13 8.06 5.12
N ARG A 51 -11.19 7.62 3.87
CA ARG A 51 -12.40 7.09 3.24
C ARG A 51 -12.89 5.79 3.90
N LYS A 52 -14.19 5.60 3.82
CA LYS A 52 -14.83 4.34 4.21
C LYS A 52 -14.78 3.34 3.06
N VAL A 53 -15.13 2.08 3.34
CA VAL A 53 -15.10 1.00 2.33
C VAL A 53 -15.92 1.34 1.10
N GLU A 54 -17.10 1.94 1.28
CA GLU A 54 -18.01 2.29 0.19
C GLU A 54 -17.47 3.41 -0.71
N GLU A 55 -16.50 4.18 -0.21
CA GLU A 55 -15.83 5.27 -0.93
C GLU A 55 -14.54 4.80 -1.61
N MET A 56 -14.09 3.57 -1.33
CA MET A 56 -12.85 3.03 -1.89
C MET A 56 -13.05 2.59 -3.35
N PRO A 57 -12.01 2.67 -4.19
CA PRO A 57 -12.03 2.06 -5.51
C PRO A 57 -12.35 0.56 -5.44
N MET A 58 -12.93 0.04 -6.52
CA MET A 58 -13.32 -1.37 -6.63
C MET A 58 -12.17 -2.34 -6.34
N LEU A 59 -10.95 -2.03 -6.77
CA LEU A 59 -9.78 -2.88 -6.53
C LEU A 59 -9.47 -3.01 -5.03
N GLU A 60 -9.54 -1.91 -4.27
CA GLU A 60 -9.33 -1.94 -2.82
C GLU A 60 -10.44 -2.72 -2.13
N GLN A 61 -11.70 -2.52 -2.51
CA GLN A 61 -12.82 -3.30 -1.97
C GLN A 61 -12.67 -4.79 -2.24
N LYS A 62 -12.20 -5.19 -3.43
CA LYS A 62 -11.92 -6.60 -3.75
C LYS A 62 -10.79 -7.16 -2.90
N ALA A 63 -9.71 -6.41 -2.71
CA ALA A 63 -8.60 -6.82 -1.85
C ALA A 63 -9.08 -7.06 -0.42
N LEU A 64 -9.88 -6.15 0.13
CA LEU A 64 -10.43 -6.32 1.47
C LEU A 64 -11.32 -7.56 1.58
N LYS A 65 -12.13 -7.89 0.56
CA LYS A 65 -12.96 -9.10 0.53
C LYS A 65 -12.15 -10.39 0.47
N LEU A 66 -10.97 -10.37 -0.15
CA LEU A 66 -10.08 -11.54 -0.27
C LEU A 66 -9.20 -11.72 0.98
N ALA A 67 -9.06 -10.72 1.82
CA ALA A 67 -8.25 -10.80 3.03
C ALA A 67 -8.84 -11.83 4.00
N LYS A 68 -7.96 -12.60 4.66
CA LYS A 68 -8.34 -13.65 5.62
C LYS A 68 -7.25 -13.86 6.66
N GLY A 69 -7.64 -14.42 7.80
CA GLY A 69 -6.73 -14.82 8.88
C GLY A 69 -6.07 -13.63 9.55
N LYS A 70 -4.79 -13.78 9.87
CA LYS A 70 -3.96 -12.70 10.43
C LYS A 70 -3.47 -11.81 9.30
N VAL A 71 -3.85 -10.54 9.34
CA VAL A 71 -3.60 -9.56 8.26
C VAL A 71 -2.54 -8.54 8.68
N LEU A 72 -1.60 -8.28 7.78
CA LEU A 72 -0.67 -7.15 7.85
C LEU A 72 -1.05 -6.11 6.81
N ASP A 73 -1.32 -4.89 7.24
CA ASP A 73 -1.53 -3.72 6.38
C ASP A 73 -0.24 -2.88 6.33
N VAL A 74 0.45 -2.90 5.19
CA VAL A 74 1.76 -2.27 5.01
C VAL A 74 1.61 -0.87 4.44
N GLY A 75 2.28 0.10 5.07
CA GLY A 75 2.15 1.51 4.68
C GLY A 75 0.74 2.03 4.91
N ALA A 76 0.20 1.75 6.08
CA ALA A 76 -1.23 1.89 6.38
C ALA A 76 -1.74 3.34 6.41
N GLY A 77 -0.84 4.34 6.48
CA GLY A 77 -1.18 5.76 6.44
C GLY A 77 -2.15 6.16 7.55
N ALA A 78 -3.36 6.55 7.18
CA ALA A 78 -4.42 6.86 8.14
C ALA A 78 -5.21 5.63 8.64
N GLY A 79 -4.90 4.41 8.13
CA GLY A 79 -5.45 3.15 8.61
C GLY A 79 -6.83 2.79 8.09
N CYS A 80 -7.25 3.33 6.93
CA CYS A 80 -8.60 3.06 6.42
C CYS A 80 -8.85 1.57 6.12
N HIS A 81 -7.89 0.85 5.58
CA HIS A 81 -8.00 -0.59 5.32
C HIS A 81 -7.98 -1.40 6.63
N ALA A 82 -7.04 -1.09 7.51
CA ALA A 82 -6.94 -1.75 8.82
C ALA A 82 -8.24 -1.60 9.64
N LEU A 83 -8.82 -0.40 9.68
CA LEU A 83 -10.09 -0.15 10.37
C LEU A 83 -11.25 -0.91 9.75
N ALA A 84 -11.31 -1.00 8.42
CA ALA A 84 -12.33 -1.76 7.72
C ALA A 84 -12.29 -3.25 8.13
N LEU A 85 -11.11 -3.86 8.08
CA LEU A 85 -10.94 -5.27 8.45
C LEU A 85 -11.09 -5.52 9.95
N GLN A 86 -10.68 -4.58 10.79
CA GLN A 86 -10.85 -4.69 12.24
C GLN A 86 -12.32 -4.76 12.67
N LYS A 87 -13.22 -4.09 11.94
CA LYS A 87 -14.67 -4.19 12.18
C LYS A 87 -15.19 -5.60 11.93
N GLU A 88 -14.67 -6.29 10.91
CA GLU A 88 -15.06 -7.68 10.62
C GLU A 88 -14.64 -8.65 11.75
N CYS A 89 -13.47 -8.42 12.39
CA CYS A 89 -13.07 -9.18 13.57
C CYS A 89 -14.08 -9.03 14.72
N SER A 90 -14.55 -7.82 14.98
CA SER A 90 -15.37 -7.49 16.13
C SER A 90 -16.81 -8.03 16.04
N THR A 91 -17.32 -8.27 14.82
CA THR A 91 -18.68 -8.81 14.62
C THR A 91 -18.79 -10.29 14.96
N LYS A 92 -17.69 -11.02 15.07
CA LYS A 92 -17.69 -12.44 15.49
C LYS A 92 -18.09 -12.62 16.96
N ASP A 93 -17.68 -11.71 17.83
CA ASP A 93 -17.98 -11.80 19.26
C ASP A 93 -19.45 -11.45 19.59
N ALA A 94 -20.12 -10.73 18.71
CA ALA A 94 -21.48 -10.22 18.95
C ALA A 94 -22.61 -11.05 18.31
N SER A 95 -22.33 -11.97 17.38
CA SER A 95 -23.38 -12.63 16.58
C SER A 95 -23.38 -14.16 16.63
N ALA A 96 -23.31 -14.72 17.84
CA ALA A 96 -23.59 -16.16 18.02
C ALA A 96 -25.07 -16.53 17.83
N LYS A 97 -25.93 -15.59 17.39
CA LYS A 97 -27.35 -15.82 17.16
C LYS A 97 -27.87 -14.99 15.98
N GLN A 98 -27.61 -15.41 14.76
CA GLN A 98 -28.51 -15.17 13.62
C GLN A 98 -28.01 -15.90 12.38
N GLU A 99 -28.81 -16.87 11.94
CA GLU A 99 -28.69 -17.58 10.69
C GLU A 99 -29.00 -16.63 9.53
N ASN A 100 -27.95 -16.28 8.77
CA ASN A 100 -27.99 -16.02 7.33
C ASN A 100 -26.54 -15.90 6.87
N ALA A 101 -25.99 -17.01 6.38
CA ALA A 101 -24.63 -17.14 5.88
C ALA A 101 -24.49 -16.45 4.51
N SER A 102 -24.34 -15.13 4.48
CA SER A 102 -23.49 -14.49 3.48
C SER A 102 -22.04 -14.71 3.94
N GLU A 103 -21.16 -15.15 3.05
CA GLU A 103 -19.76 -15.54 3.30
C GLU A 103 -19.07 -14.57 4.26
N LYS A 104 -19.10 -14.89 5.56
CA LYS A 104 -18.43 -14.09 6.59
C LYS A 104 -16.94 -14.25 6.42
N GLN A 105 -16.27 -13.16 6.18
CA GLN A 105 -14.82 -13.08 6.06
C GLN A 105 -14.15 -13.53 7.36
N ASP A 106 -13.21 -14.45 7.28
CA ASP A 106 -12.53 -15.01 8.45
C ASP A 106 -11.26 -14.22 8.81
N ILE A 107 -11.42 -13.01 9.32
CA ILE A 107 -10.32 -12.18 9.83
C ILE A 107 -10.10 -12.50 11.31
N SER A 108 -8.89 -12.94 11.68
CA SER A 108 -8.53 -13.25 13.07
C SER A 108 -7.90 -12.06 13.80
N SER A 109 -7.04 -11.30 13.13
CA SER A 109 -6.42 -10.09 13.66
C SER A 109 -5.89 -9.20 12.53
N VAL A 110 -5.69 -7.92 12.83
CA VAL A 110 -5.16 -6.94 11.88
C VAL A 110 -4.06 -6.13 12.57
N LYS A 111 -2.88 -6.13 11.96
CA LYS A 111 -1.75 -5.28 12.31
C LYS A 111 -1.51 -4.27 11.20
N ALA A 112 -1.43 -2.99 11.53
CA ALA A 112 -1.08 -1.92 10.62
C ALA A 112 0.33 -1.43 10.93
N ILE A 113 1.17 -1.29 9.89
CA ILE A 113 2.51 -0.73 10.02
C ILE A 113 2.70 0.47 9.10
N ASP A 114 3.46 1.43 9.57
CA ASP A 114 3.90 2.58 8.80
C ASP A 114 5.25 3.07 9.31
N ILE A 115 6.04 3.68 8.45
CA ILE A 115 7.32 4.31 8.82
C ILE A 115 7.14 5.73 9.36
N SER A 116 5.93 6.29 9.27
CA SER A 116 5.56 7.62 9.75
C SER A 116 5.06 7.55 11.20
N PRO A 117 5.80 8.12 12.18
CA PRO A 117 5.33 8.20 13.55
C PRO A 117 4.02 8.99 13.68
N LEU A 118 3.83 10.01 12.85
CA LEU A 118 2.63 10.85 12.86
C LEU A 118 1.41 10.10 12.30
N SER A 119 1.58 9.29 11.25
CA SER A 119 0.54 8.39 10.75
C SER A 119 0.16 7.35 11.79
N CYS A 120 1.11 6.76 12.49
CA CYS A 120 0.85 5.80 13.56
C CYS A 120 0.10 6.44 14.74
N GLU A 121 0.43 7.68 15.11
CA GLU A 121 -0.33 8.44 16.11
C GLU A 121 -1.79 8.65 15.64
N ALA A 122 -1.97 9.06 14.39
CA ALA A 122 -3.31 9.24 13.82
C ALA A 122 -4.12 7.93 13.79
N MET A 123 -3.51 6.82 13.41
CA MET A 123 -4.16 5.50 13.44
C MET A 123 -4.65 5.12 14.84
N ARG A 124 -3.81 5.32 15.86
CA ARG A 124 -4.20 5.05 17.25
C ARG A 124 -5.35 5.94 17.71
N LEU A 125 -5.31 7.22 17.37
CA LEU A 125 -6.42 8.15 17.65
C LEU A 125 -7.72 7.76 16.94
N ARG A 126 -7.64 7.13 15.77
CA ARG A 126 -8.78 6.59 15.03
C ARG A 126 -9.31 5.27 15.58
N GLY A 127 -8.59 4.62 16.48
CA GLY A 127 -8.98 3.35 17.08
C GLY A 127 -8.44 2.10 16.37
N VAL A 128 -7.39 2.22 15.56
CA VAL A 128 -6.64 1.04 15.09
C VAL A 128 -6.00 0.38 16.33
N LYS A 129 -6.34 -0.88 16.60
CA LYS A 129 -5.95 -1.57 17.82
C LYS A 129 -4.47 -1.93 17.85
N ASP A 130 -3.92 -2.34 16.73
CA ASP A 130 -2.51 -2.73 16.57
C ASP A 130 -1.88 -1.92 15.43
N ALA A 131 -1.42 -0.72 15.77
CA ALA A 131 -0.68 0.18 14.89
C ALA A 131 0.74 0.33 15.40
N GLU A 132 1.71 -0.11 14.61
CA GLU A 132 3.13 -0.07 14.95
C GLU A 132 3.91 0.81 13.96
N CYS A 133 4.74 1.70 14.51
CA CYS A 133 5.68 2.49 13.71
C CYS A 133 6.95 1.65 13.52
N ILE A 134 7.00 0.91 12.41
CA ILE A 134 8.09 0.01 12.07
C ILE A 134 8.22 -0.09 10.56
N ASN A 135 9.43 -0.29 10.07
CA ASN A 135 9.70 -0.52 8.67
C ASN A 135 9.44 -2.00 8.30
N LEU A 136 8.86 -2.24 7.13
CA LEU A 136 8.62 -3.59 6.59
C LEU A 136 9.89 -4.48 6.61
N PHE A 137 11.06 -3.89 6.41
CA PHE A 137 12.36 -4.58 6.36
C PHE A 137 13.04 -4.72 7.73
N ASP A 138 12.42 -4.27 8.80
CA ASP A 138 12.95 -4.43 10.14
C ASP A 138 12.79 -5.89 10.61
N ASP A 139 13.88 -6.49 11.09
CA ASP A 139 13.91 -7.89 11.53
C ASP A 139 13.08 -8.15 12.80
N HIS A 140 12.72 -7.09 13.56
CA HIS A 140 11.84 -7.20 14.72
C HIS A 140 10.36 -7.27 14.37
N LEU A 141 9.99 -7.01 13.10
CA LEU A 141 8.60 -7.20 12.66
C LEU A 141 8.22 -8.67 12.79
N GLU A 142 7.11 -8.92 13.47
CA GLU A 142 6.59 -10.29 13.63
C GLU A 142 6.26 -10.94 12.29
N THR A 143 6.25 -12.25 12.27
CA THR A 143 5.92 -13.10 11.11
C THR A 143 4.61 -13.84 11.32
N GLY A 144 4.21 -14.64 10.35
CA GLY A 144 3.05 -15.51 10.47
C GLY A 144 1.75 -14.87 10.04
N PHE A 145 1.78 -14.08 8.98
CA PHE A 145 0.59 -13.46 8.39
C PHE A 145 -0.02 -14.38 7.32
N ASP A 146 -1.35 -14.43 7.31
CA ASP A 146 -2.12 -15.15 6.29
C ASP A 146 -2.43 -14.27 5.09
N THR A 147 -2.55 -12.96 5.30
CA THR A 147 -2.71 -11.95 4.25
C THR A 147 -1.82 -10.75 4.53
N ILE A 148 -1.09 -10.30 3.51
CA ILE A 148 -0.36 -9.03 3.54
C ILE A 148 -0.97 -8.10 2.49
N LEU A 149 -1.38 -6.91 2.90
CA LEU A 149 -1.93 -5.88 2.03
C LEU A 149 -0.86 -4.84 1.70
N LEU A 150 -0.62 -4.62 0.41
CA LEU A 150 0.13 -3.49 -0.12
C LEU A 150 -0.76 -2.77 -1.13
N LEU A 151 -1.61 -1.88 -0.66
CA LEU A 151 -2.62 -1.18 -1.45
C LEU A 151 -2.27 0.29 -1.68
N MET A 152 -2.95 0.92 -2.62
CA MET A 152 -2.68 2.27 -3.13
C MET A 152 -1.31 2.35 -3.80
N ASN A 153 -1.12 1.52 -4.82
CA ASN A 153 0.14 1.36 -5.53
C ASN A 153 1.26 0.80 -4.64
N GLY A 154 0.95 -0.31 -3.99
CA GLY A 154 1.83 -0.95 -3.02
C GLY A 154 3.17 -1.41 -3.57
N THR A 155 3.29 -1.63 -4.88
CA THR A 155 4.57 -1.91 -5.54
C THR A 155 5.57 -0.76 -5.41
N GLY A 156 5.08 0.45 -5.15
CA GLY A 156 5.89 1.65 -4.95
C GLY A 156 6.93 1.52 -3.84
N ILE A 157 6.65 0.71 -2.82
CA ILE A 157 7.58 0.45 -1.70
C ILE A 157 8.91 -0.12 -2.19
N ALA A 158 8.94 -0.87 -3.29
CA ALA A 158 10.18 -1.34 -3.90
C ALA A 158 11.04 -0.21 -4.48
N GLY A 159 10.42 0.90 -4.87
CA GLY A 159 11.08 2.06 -5.46
C GLY A 159 11.54 1.84 -6.89
N LYS A 160 12.28 0.76 -7.14
CA LYS A 160 12.82 0.38 -8.44
C LYS A 160 12.63 -1.11 -8.73
N ILE A 161 12.63 -1.47 -10.02
CA ILE A 161 12.51 -2.87 -10.47
C ILE A 161 13.57 -3.77 -9.84
N GLU A 162 14.80 -3.29 -9.74
CA GLU A 162 15.91 -4.07 -9.17
C GLU A 162 15.71 -4.49 -7.71
N HIS A 163 14.84 -3.77 -6.97
CA HIS A 163 14.53 -4.05 -5.57
C HIS A 163 13.28 -4.92 -5.38
N LEU A 164 12.51 -5.15 -6.44
CA LEU A 164 11.27 -5.93 -6.36
C LEU A 164 11.49 -7.38 -5.87
N PRO A 165 12.58 -8.09 -6.28
CA PRO A 165 12.91 -9.39 -5.69
C PRO A 165 13.16 -9.32 -4.17
N THR A 166 13.84 -8.28 -3.68
CA THR A 166 14.07 -8.06 -2.25
C THR A 166 12.76 -7.87 -1.50
N LEU A 167 11.82 -7.08 -2.05
CA LEU A 167 10.48 -6.91 -1.49
C LEU A 167 9.74 -8.26 -1.43
N PHE A 168 9.68 -9.02 -2.51
CA PHE A 168 8.98 -10.31 -2.52
C PHE A 168 9.58 -11.33 -1.57
N ASN A 169 10.91 -11.42 -1.49
CA ASN A 169 11.56 -12.31 -0.52
C ASN A 169 11.24 -11.93 0.92
N ARG A 170 11.17 -10.63 1.22
CA ARG A 170 10.75 -10.15 2.55
C ARG A 170 9.31 -10.50 2.86
N LEU A 171 8.38 -10.23 1.94
CA LEU A 171 6.97 -10.55 2.09
C LEU A 171 6.75 -12.05 2.26
N LYS A 172 7.45 -12.87 1.47
CA LYS A 172 7.42 -14.34 1.60
C LYS A 172 7.85 -14.82 2.98
N ALA A 173 8.90 -14.21 3.54
CA ALA A 173 9.38 -14.54 4.88
C ALA A 173 8.38 -14.19 6.01
N LEU A 174 7.51 -13.23 5.78
CA LEU A 174 6.47 -12.82 6.72
C LEU A 174 5.20 -13.67 6.65
N LEU A 175 4.99 -14.40 5.55
CA LEU A 175 3.79 -15.20 5.31
C LEU A 175 3.82 -16.55 6.03
N ASN A 176 2.65 -16.97 6.49
CA ASN A 176 2.37 -18.37 6.79
C ASN A 176 2.34 -19.19 5.50
N LYS A 177 2.55 -20.50 5.64
CA LYS A 177 2.31 -21.44 4.55
C LYS A 177 0.86 -21.32 4.06
N GLY A 178 0.68 -21.13 2.76
CA GLY A 178 -0.64 -20.90 2.16
C GLY A 178 -1.17 -19.46 2.32
N GLY A 179 -0.33 -18.56 2.81
CA GLY A 179 -0.64 -17.14 2.87
C GLY A 179 -0.62 -16.46 1.51
N GLN A 180 -1.09 -15.22 1.46
CA GLN A 180 -1.22 -14.43 0.25
C GLN A 180 -0.79 -12.97 0.45
N ILE A 181 -0.33 -12.37 -0.63
CA ILE A 181 -0.06 -10.94 -0.76
C ILE A 181 -1.10 -10.38 -1.72
N LEU A 182 -1.79 -9.33 -1.32
CA LEU A 182 -2.71 -8.56 -2.16
C LEU A 182 -2.06 -7.21 -2.43
N ILE A 183 -1.64 -7.02 -3.66
CA ILE A 183 -0.83 -5.88 -4.09
C ILE A 183 -1.41 -5.27 -5.35
N ASP A 184 -1.46 -3.96 -5.41
CA ASP A 184 -1.92 -3.23 -6.58
C ASP A 184 -0.79 -2.37 -7.18
N SER A 185 -0.94 -2.08 -8.45
CA SER A 185 -0.07 -1.18 -9.20
C SER A 185 -0.79 -0.67 -10.45
N SER A 186 -0.07 0.09 -11.24
CA SER A 186 -0.54 0.61 -12.53
C SER A 186 0.53 0.41 -13.59
N ASP A 187 0.10 0.15 -14.83
CA ASP A 187 0.97 0.19 -15.99
C ASP A 187 1.00 1.62 -16.55
N LEU A 188 2.12 2.31 -16.36
CA LEU A 188 2.30 3.69 -16.85
C LEU A 188 2.62 3.79 -18.34
N LYS A 189 2.56 2.69 -19.08
CA LYS A 189 2.86 2.67 -20.51
C LYS A 189 2.04 3.70 -21.30
N TYR A 190 0.78 3.93 -20.91
CA TYR A 190 -0.11 4.89 -21.56
C TYR A 190 0.42 6.33 -21.62
N ILE A 191 1.29 6.72 -20.69
CA ILE A 191 1.89 8.08 -20.65
C ILE A 191 2.80 8.31 -21.88
N TYR A 192 3.35 7.23 -22.43
CA TYR A 192 4.28 7.22 -23.56
C TYR A 192 3.60 6.83 -24.89
N GLU A 193 2.28 6.74 -24.91
CA GLU A 193 1.49 6.42 -26.10
C GLU A 193 1.31 7.67 -26.96
N ASN A 194 1.64 7.54 -28.25
CA ASN A 194 1.44 8.56 -29.26
C ASN A 194 0.03 8.49 -29.84
N GLU A 195 -0.39 9.53 -30.58
CA GLU A 195 -1.70 9.59 -31.23
C GLU A 195 -1.94 8.44 -32.22
N ASP A 196 -0.90 7.87 -32.78
CA ASP A 196 -0.97 6.74 -33.72
C ASP A 196 -0.97 5.36 -33.04
N GLY A 197 -0.95 5.33 -31.70
CA GLY A 197 -0.92 4.09 -30.89
C GLY A 197 0.48 3.48 -30.72
N SER A 198 1.52 4.14 -31.23
CA SER A 198 2.91 3.74 -30.93
C SER A 198 3.35 4.25 -29.55
N PHE A 199 4.49 3.75 -29.04
CA PHE A 199 4.99 4.10 -27.72
C PHE A 199 6.43 4.59 -27.79
N ASP A 200 6.72 5.75 -27.18
CA ASP A 200 8.05 6.32 -27.04
C ASP A 200 8.70 5.88 -25.71
N ILE A 201 9.04 4.60 -25.60
CA ILE A 201 9.68 4.04 -24.41
C ILE A 201 11.16 3.79 -24.70
N ASN A 202 12.04 4.37 -23.88
CA ASN A 202 13.48 4.09 -23.96
C ASN A 202 13.82 2.73 -23.33
N LEU A 203 13.97 1.71 -24.16
CA LEU A 203 14.28 0.35 -23.72
C LEU A 203 15.70 0.19 -23.13
N ASN A 204 16.58 1.16 -23.33
CA ASN A 204 17.95 1.15 -22.80
C ASN A 204 18.09 1.98 -21.51
N GLY A 205 17.02 2.61 -21.07
CA GLY A 205 16.97 3.42 -19.87
C GLY A 205 16.43 2.65 -18.66
N ALA A 206 16.11 3.40 -17.59
CA ALA A 206 15.38 2.88 -16.45
C ALA A 206 13.99 2.37 -16.89
N TYR A 207 13.42 1.43 -16.13
CA TYR A 207 12.05 0.99 -16.38
C TYR A 207 11.07 2.16 -16.31
N TYR A 208 10.15 2.25 -17.27
CA TYR A 208 9.28 3.43 -17.45
C TYR A 208 8.31 3.69 -16.29
N GLY A 209 8.13 2.74 -15.39
CA GLY A 209 7.33 2.89 -14.17
C GLY A 209 8.12 3.30 -12.92
N GLU A 210 9.42 3.53 -13.04
CA GLU A 210 10.24 4.08 -11.96
C GLU A 210 10.10 5.59 -11.90
N VAL A 211 9.41 6.09 -10.87
CA VAL A 211 9.06 7.49 -10.67
C VAL A 211 9.69 7.98 -9.38
N ASP A 212 10.00 9.27 -9.30
CA ASP A 212 10.41 9.94 -8.07
C ASP A 212 9.31 10.88 -7.58
N TYR A 213 9.16 10.98 -6.27
CA TYR A 213 8.27 11.91 -5.60
C TYR A 213 8.96 12.67 -4.47
N GLN A 214 8.46 13.86 -4.20
CA GLN A 214 8.75 14.61 -3.01
C GLN A 214 7.46 15.27 -2.52
N MET A 215 7.16 15.14 -1.24
CA MET A 215 5.95 15.77 -0.67
C MET A 215 6.31 16.97 0.18
N ILE A 216 5.41 17.96 0.20
CA ILE A 216 5.52 19.17 1.01
C ILE A 216 4.16 19.43 1.67
N TYR A 217 4.18 19.63 2.98
CA TYR A 217 3.02 20.03 3.76
C TYR A 217 3.36 21.19 4.68
N LYS A 218 2.74 22.36 4.48
CA LYS A 218 3.12 23.58 5.19
C LYS A 218 4.63 23.87 5.03
N ASP A 219 5.38 23.97 6.10
CA ASP A 219 6.82 24.15 6.16
C ASP A 219 7.62 22.83 6.21
N ILE A 220 6.94 21.68 6.26
CA ILE A 220 7.56 20.37 6.29
C ILE A 220 7.80 19.90 4.85
N LYS A 221 9.07 19.78 4.50
CA LYS A 221 9.53 19.24 3.22
C LYS A 221 10.18 17.87 3.44
N GLY A 222 9.55 16.82 2.89
CA GLY A 222 10.10 15.47 2.90
C GLY A 222 11.30 15.32 1.98
N ASP A 223 12.05 14.25 2.14
CA ASP A 223 13.10 13.87 1.20
C ASP A 223 12.47 13.30 -0.08
N SER A 224 13.19 13.38 -1.19
CA SER A 224 12.78 12.70 -2.42
C SER A 224 12.90 11.19 -2.26
N PHE A 225 11.94 10.45 -2.81
CA PHE A 225 11.91 8.99 -2.78
C PHE A 225 11.47 8.41 -4.11
N ASP A 226 11.96 7.21 -4.42
CA ASP A 226 11.55 6.45 -5.60
C ASP A 226 10.22 5.72 -5.30
N TRP A 227 9.38 5.63 -6.34
CA TRP A 227 8.09 4.94 -6.27
C TRP A 227 7.87 4.14 -7.54
N LEU A 228 7.71 2.83 -7.41
CA LEU A 228 7.60 1.93 -8.55
C LEU A 228 6.13 1.69 -8.94
N TYR A 229 5.85 1.94 -10.21
CA TYR A 229 4.68 1.43 -10.92
C TYR A 229 5.13 0.32 -11.86
N VAL A 230 4.48 -0.84 -11.84
CA VAL A 230 4.93 -1.98 -12.66
C VAL A 230 3.73 -2.64 -13.33
N ASP A 231 3.89 -3.02 -14.60
CA ASP A 231 2.90 -3.82 -15.31
C ASP A 231 2.76 -5.22 -14.70
N PHE A 232 1.58 -5.82 -14.81
CA PHE A 232 1.30 -7.11 -14.19
C PHE A 232 2.17 -8.26 -14.74
N PRO A 233 2.40 -8.40 -16.05
CA PRO A 233 3.26 -9.47 -16.57
C PRO A 233 4.67 -9.45 -15.96
N LEU A 234 5.29 -8.28 -15.81
CA LEU A 234 6.61 -8.14 -15.20
C LEU A 234 6.55 -8.42 -13.68
N LEU A 235 5.55 -7.91 -12.97
CA LEU A 235 5.33 -8.19 -11.55
C LEU A 235 5.24 -9.71 -11.32
N LYS A 236 4.40 -10.38 -12.09
CA LYS A 236 4.22 -11.84 -12.03
C LYS A 236 5.52 -12.59 -12.29
N SER A 237 6.23 -12.23 -13.37
CA SER A 237 7.50 -12.86 -13.71
C SER A 237 8.53 -12.75 -12.60
N ILE A 238 8.66 -11.58 -11.98
CA ILE A 238 9.61 -11.38 -10.86
C ILE A 238 9.17 -12.15 -9.62
N ALA A 239 7.89 -12.17 -9.29
CA ALA A 239 7.36 -12.97 -8.18
C ALA A 239 7.67 -14.46 -8.37
N GLU A 240 7.51 -14.98 -9.58
CA GLU A 240 7.82 -16.37 -9.92
C GLU A 240 9.31 -16.70 -9.76
N THR A 241 10.21 -15.78 -10.08
CA THR A 241 11.65 -15.97 -9.81
C THR A 241 11.98 -16.06 -8.31
N CYS A 242 11.11 -15.51 -7.46
CA CYS A 242 11.20 -15.60 -5.99
C CYS A 242 10.50 -16.87 -5.42
N GLY A 243 9.99 -17.74 -6.27
CA GLY A 243 9.27 -18.95 -5.86
C GLY A 243 7.86 -18.70 -5.35
N LEU A 244 7.22 -17.64 -5.86
CA LEU A 244 5.82 -17.29 -5.62
C LEU A 244 5.02 -17.46 -6.91
N HIS A 245 3.70 -17.48 -6.79
CA HIS A 245 2.79 -17.47 -7.93
C HIS A 245 2.07 -16.13 -8.02
N GLY A 246 1.71 -15.69 -9.23
CA GLY A 246 1.00 -14.45 -9.47
C GLY A 246 -0.30 -14.65 -10.23
N GLU A 247 -1.38 -14.11 -9.70
CA GLU A 247 -2.70 -14.07 -10.32
C GLU A 247 -3.17 -12.63 -10.49
N LEU A 248 -3.71 -12.31 -11.66
CA LEU A 248 -4.45 -11.06 -11.88
C LEU A 248 -5.85 -11.24 -11.30
N VAL A 249 -6.17 -10.50 -10.25
CA VAL A 249 -7.48 -10.56 -9.60
C VAL A 249 -8.50 -9.71 -10.35
N ALA A 250 -8.12 -8.48 -10.68
CA ALA A 250 -8.97 -7.53 -11.39
C ALA A 250 -8.14 -6.41 -12.01
N GLU A 251 -8.71 -5.79 -13.04
CA GLU A 251 -8.21 -4.56 -13.64
C GLU A 251 -9.16 -3.42 -13.29
N GLY A 252 -8.62 -2.22 -13.05
CA GLY A 252 -9.37 -1.00 -12.84
C GLY A 252 -9.58 -0.22 -14.14
N GLU A 253 -10.13 0.98 -14.03
CA GLU A 253 -10.49 1.82 -15.18
C GLU A 253 -9.31 2.63 -15.74
N HIS A 254 -8.21 2.77 -14.97
CA HIS A 254 -7.08 3.65 -15.27
C HIS A 254 -5.74 2.90 -15.35
N TYR A 255 -5.71 1.77 -16.08
CA TYR A 255 -4.49 0.94 -16.22
C TYR A 255 -3.94 0.39 -14.91
N ASP A 256 -4.72 0.45 -13.85
CA ASP A 256 -4.46 -0.13 -12.55
C ASP A 256 -4.99 -1.56 -12.46
N TYR A 257 -4.42 -2.33 -11.58
CA TYR A 257 -4.78 -3.72 -11.36
C TYR A 257 -4.54 -4.14 -9.91
N LEU A 258 -5.25 -5.19 -9.49
CA LEU A 258 -5.00 -5.91 -8.26
C LEU A 258 -4.43 -7.29 -8.59
N ALA A 259 -3.31 -7.63 -7.97
CA ALA A 259 -2.69 -8.94 -8.06
C ALA A 259 -2.75 -9.67 -6.71
N ARG A 260 -2.86 -10.99 -6.78
CA ARG A 260 -2.67 -11.92 -5.67
C ARG A 260 -1.39 -12.69 -5.90
N ILE A 261 -0.49 -12.63 -4.93
CA ILE A 261 0.82 -13.31 -4.95
C ILE A 261 0.85 -14.30 -3.78
N PHE A 262 1.19 -15.56 -4.06
CA PHE A 262 1.10 -16.61 -3.04
C PHE A 262 2.09 -17.77 -3.28
#